data_d219d8f33eafda2a5b5b24f5e0dd89f4
#
_entry.id   d219d8f33eafda2a5b5b24f5e0dd89f4
#
_cell.length_a   1.000
_cell.length_b   1.000
_cell.length_c   1.000
_cell.angle_alpha   90.00
_cell.angle_beta   90.00
_cell.angle_gamma   90.00
#
_symmetry.space_group_name_H-M   'P 1'
#
loop_
_entity.id
_entity.type
_entity.pdbx_description
1 polymer ?
#
loop_
_entity_poly.entity_id
_entity_poly.type
_entity_poly.pdbx_seq_one_letter_code
_entity_poly.pdbx_strand_id
1 'polypeptide(L)'
;MNNYSWIQKKLHKFALSSQIIRETSFDIEKSLVSTKNINEDHVFVAGLARSGTTIMLNGLYKSNLFASLSYSDMPFVLAPNIWSNFSSSYKNTKLIERAHGDGIKISTSSPEAFEEVFWMTFNDKDKESAKNFKDFIALINNKYNKKRYLSKNNQNIRRLDLISKILPHSKILIPYRNPFQHSNSLLTQHKRFINLAKKDNFITDYMKWIGHSEFGPNYIPIIDENLKHQNEMNINHWLEQWYKTYLNSYKKYINSENIYFVSYEKLCQSEEYWENILNLLNIKIKYSFSFKDSEKEFSARFDSELAKKATDLESKLNSLTI
;
A
#
# COMPACT_ATOMS: atom_id res chain seq x y z
N MET A 1 -10.98 -8.19 13.02
CA MET A 1 -10.31 -9.51 12.81
C MET A 1 -10.89 -10.65 13.66
N ASN A 2 -11.95 -10.43 14.40
CA ASN A 2 -12.61 -11.50 15.19
C ASN A 2 -13.31 -12.58 14.35
N ASN A 3 -13.19 -12.55 13.02
CA ASN A 3 -13.91 -13.47 12.13
C ASN A 3 -13.07 -14.67 11.63
N TYR A 4 -11.78 -14.75 12.00
CA TYR A 4 -10.98 -15.91 11.67
C TYR A 4 -11.23 -17.06 12.63
N SER A 5 -11.62 -18.23 12.09
CA SER A 5 -11.67 -19.45 12.87
C SER A 5 -10.28 -19.86 13.36
N TRP A 6 -10.21 -20.75 14.36
CA TRP A 6 -8.93 -21.27 14.84
C TRP A 6 -8.11 -21.93 13.72
N ILE A 7 -8.77 -22.67 12.82
CA ILE A 7 -8.11 -23.32 11.68
C ILE A 7 -7.53 -22.27 10.73
N GLN A 8 -8.28 -21.21 10.42
CA GLN A 8 -7.79 -20.12 9.58
C GLN A 8 -6.58 -19.41 10.21
N LYS A 9 -6.61 -19.13 11.52
CA LYS A 9 -5.46 -18.54 12.23
C LYS A 9 -4.21 -19.42 12.12
N LYS A 10 -4.36 -20.74 12.27
CA LYS A 10 -3.25 -21.72 12.11
C LYS A 10 -2.72 -21.76 10.69
N LEU A 11 -3.60 -21.73 9.68
CA LEU A 11 -3.23 -21.74 8.27
C LEU A 11 -2.47 -20.46 7.91
N HIS A 12 -2.91 -19.30 8.38
CA HIS A 12 -2.19 -18.03 8.19
C HIS A 12 -0.80 -18.07 8.81
N LYS A 13 -0.70 -18.57 10.06
CA LYS A 13 0.59 -18.76 10.71
C LYS A 13 1.50 -19.66 9.88
N PHE A 14 1.03 -20.82 9.46
CA PHE A 14 1.79 -21.76 8.64
C PHE A 14 2.31 -21.11 7.35
N ALA A 15 1.43 -20.50 6.57
CA ALA A 15 1.77 -19.98 5.24
C ALA A 15 2.66 -18.73 5.29
N LEU A 16 2.51 -17.86 6.30
CA LEU A 16 3.12 -16.55 6.30
C LEU A 16 4.31 -16.39 7.26
N SER A 17 4.39 -17.17 8.34
CA SER A 17 5.43 -16.96 9.36
C SER A 17 6.80 -17.48 8.96
N SER A 18 6.88 -18.46 8.06
CA SER A 18 8.14 -19.09 7.63
C SER A 18 8.55 -18.59 6.24
N GLN A 19 9.76 -18.08 6.12
CA GLN A 19 10.35 -17.68 4.83
C GLN A 19 10.44 -18.89 3.89
N ILE A 20 10.88 -20.05 4.37
CA ILE A 20 10.99 -21.29 3.58
C ILE A 20 9.63 -21.67 2.97
N ILE A 21 8.55 -21.61 3.74
CA ILE A 21 7.22 -21.94 3.22
C ILE A 21 6.79 -20.94 2.14
N ARG A 22 7.06 -19.66 2.33
CA ARG A 22 6.75 -18.63 1.34
C ARG A 22 7.55 -18.83 0.04
N GLU A 23 8.86 -19.05 0.13
CA GLU A 23 9.74 -19.32 -1.02
C GLU A 23 9.30 -20.61 -1.75
N THR A 24 9.14 -21.70 -1.02
CA THR A 24 8.70 -22.98 -1.61
C THR A 24 7.35 -22.85 -2.31
N SER A 25 6.39 -22.16 -1.72
CA SER A 25 5.08 -21.94 -2.34
C SER A 25 5.19 -21.15 -3.66
N PHE A 26 6.06 -20.15 -3.71
CA PHE A 26 6.34 -19.37 -4.91
C PHE A 26 7.03 -20.21 -6.00
N ASP A 27 8.02 -21.02 -5.64
CA ASP A 27 8.73 -21.85 -6.59
C ASP A 27 7.84 -22.96 -7.20
N ILE A 28 6.98 -23.56 -6.39
CA ILE A 28 5.96 -24.51 -6.87
C ILE A 28 5.00 -23.79 -7.83
N GLU A 29 4.51 -22.62 -7.46
CA GLU A 29 3.63 -21.80 -8.31
C GLU A 29 4.28 -21.52 -9.67
N LYS A 30 5.53 -21.04 -9.68
CA LYS A 30 6.29 -20.78 -10.92
C LYS A 30 6.48 -22.03 -11.78
N SER A 31 6.68 -23.19 -11.15
CA SER A 31 6.90 -24.44 -11.89
C SER A 31 5.64 -24.99 -12.55
N LEU A 32 4.48 -24.75 -11.96
CA LEU A 32 3.20 -25.32 -12.40
C LEU A 32 2.37 -24.35 -13.23
N VAL A 33 2.59 -23.05 -13.10
CA VAL A 33 1.80 -22.01 -13.78
C VAL A 33 2.61 -21.40 -14.91
N SER A 34 2.17 -21.66 -16.16
CA SER A 34 2.74 -20.98 -17.33
C SER A 34 2.27 -19.52 -17.36
N THR A 35 3.19 -18.59 -17.35
CA THR A 35 2.90 -17.17 -17.47
C THR A 35 3.14 -16.67 -18.89
N LYS A 36 2.25 -15.80 -19.37
CA LYS A 36 2.42 -15.12 -20.66
C LYS A 36 3.30 -13.89 -20.47
N ASN A 37 3.89 -13.38 -21.57
CA ASN A 37 4.64 -12.13 -21.55
C ASN A 37 3.82 -11.02 -20.92
N ILE A 38 4.45 -10.29 -20.00
CA ILE A 38 3.85 -9.23 -19.22
C ILE A 38 3.91 -7.93 -20.05
N ASN A 39 2.81 -7.18 -20.04
CA ASN A 39 2.84 -5.76 -20.38
C ASN A 39 3.58 -5.01 -19.25
N GLU A 40 4.38 -4.01 -19.57
CA GLU A 40 5.15 -3.28 -18.55
C GLU A 40 4.41 -2.03 -18.00
N ASP A 41 3.19 -1.73 -18.47
CA ASP A 41 2.36 -0.59 -18.04
C ASP A 41 1.68 -0.83 -16.67
N HIS A 42 2.46 -1.16 -15.66
CA HIS A 42 1.96 -1.39 -14.32
C HIS A 42 1.76 -0.07 -13.57
N VAL A 43 0.98 -0.11 -12.49
CA VAL A 43 0.75 1.05 -11.63
C VAL A 43 1.04 0.70 -10.18
N PHE A 44 1.84 1.54 -9.53
CA PHE A 44 2.18 1.41 -8.12
C PHE A 44 1.66 2.62 -7.35
N VAL A 45 0.97 2.39 -6.26
CA VAL A 45 0.58 3.43 -5.30
C VAL A 45 1.49 3.29 -4.08
N ALA A 46 2.42 4.22 -3.93
CA ALA A 46 3.45 4.22 -2.91
C ALA A 46 3.41 5.53 -2.12
N GLY A 47 3.22 5.47 -0.82
CA GLY A 47 3.16 6.67 0.02
C GLY A 47 2.97 6.30 1.48
N LEU A 48 3.05 7.28 2.36
CA LEU A 48 2.78 7.03 3.77
C LEU A 48 1.37 6.45 3.94
N ALA A 49 1.22 5.53 4.88
CA ALA A 49 -0.10 5.09 5.30
C ALA A 49 -0.98 6.30 5.62
N ARG A 50 -2.28 6.24 5.40
CA ARG A 50 -3.25 7.33 5.63
C ARG A 50 -3.17 8.53 4.66
N SER A 51 -2.35 8.47 3.62
CA SER A 51 -2.33 9.49 2.55
C SER A 51 -3.41 9.34 1.48
N GLY A 52 -4.32 8.37 1.62
CA GLY A 52 -5.31 8.07 0.57
C GLY A 52 -4.92 6.90 -0.34
N THR A 53 -3.81 6.19 -0.05
CA THR A 53 -3.32 5.07 -0.86
C THR A 53 -4.36 3.98 -1.12
N THR A 54 -5.14 3.59 -0.11
CA THR A 54 -6.16 2.54 -0.27
C THR A 54 -7.36 2.98 -1.08
N ILE A 55 -7.83 4.22 -0.91
CA ILE A 55 -8.96 4.73 -1.69
C ILE A 55 -8.56 4.89 -3.15
N MET A 56 -7.31 5.30 -3.42
CA MET A 56 -6.75 5.36 -4.77
C MET A 56 -6.64 3.97 -5.40
N LEU A 57 -6.14 2.96 -4.65
CA LEU A 57 -6.14 1.56 -5.10
C LEU A 57 -7.55 1.13 -5.53
N ASN A 58 -8.56 1.39 -4.70
CA ASN A 58 -9.94 1.03 -4.98
C ASN A 58 -10.49 1.75 -6.22
N GLY A 59 -10.16 3.05 -6.37
CA GLY A 59 -10.56 3.84 -7.54
C GLY A 59 -9.99 3.26 -8.82
N LEU A 60 -8.69 3.00 -8.86
CA LEU A 60 -8.02 2.42 -10.03
C LEU A 60 -8.48 0.99 -10.32
N TYR A 61 -8.66 0.18 -9.29
CA TYR A 61 -9.12 -1.22 -9.44
C TYR A 61 -10.52 -1.31 -10.03
N LYS A 62 -11.39 -0.31 -9.77
CA LYS A 62 -12.74 -0.23 -10.32
C LYS A 62 -12.77 -0.14 -11.86
N SER A 63 -11.67 0.31 -12.48
CA SER A 63 -11.53 0.30 -13.95
C SER A 63 -11.57 -1.10 -14.56
N ASN A 64 -11.38 -2.14 -13.76
CA ASN A 64 -11.29 -3.54 -14.19
C ASN A 64 -10.16 -3.83 -15.20
N LEU A 65 -9.15 -2.95 -15.30
CA LEU A 65 -8.00 -3.13 -16.20
C LEU A 65 -6.82 -3.85 -15.53
N PHE A 66 -6.81 -3.91 -14.21
CA PHE A 66 -5.67 -4.34 -13.43
C PHE A 66 -5.91 -5.66 -12.71
N ALA A 67 -4.84 -6.45 -12.58
CA ALA A 67 -4.71 -7.45 -11.55
C ALA A 67 -4.17 -6.81 -10.27
N SER A 68 -4.67 -7.18 -9.13
CA SER A 68 -4.15 -6.80 -7.82
C SER A 68 -4.38 -7.93 -6.84
N LEU A 69 -3.48 -8.11 -5.87
CA LEU A 69 -3.72 -9.02 -4.76
C LEU A 69 -4.96 -8.61 -3.98
N SER A 70 -5.72 -9.60 -3.55
CA SER A 70 -6.96 -9.41 -2.79
C SER A 70 -6.98 -10.30 -1.54
N TYR A 71 -7.96 -10.10 -0.67
CA TYR A 71 -8.14 -10.97 0.49
C TYR A 71 -8.38 -12.44 0.13
N SER A 72 -8.82 -12.75 -1.11
CA SER A 72 -8.97 -14.14 -1.58
C SER A 72 -7.63 -14.85 -1.81
N ASP A 73 -6.52 -14.11 -1.92
CA ASP A 73 -5.18 -14.66 -2.10
C ASP A 73 -4.54 -15.11 -0.79
N MET A 74 -5.15 -14.70 0.32
CA MET A 74 -4.68 -15.07 1.65
C MET A 74 -5.03 -16.53 1.98
N PRO A 75 -4.12 -17.24 2.66
CA PRO A 75 -2.81 -16.78 3.12
C PRO A 75 -1.63 -17.07 2.17
N PHE A 76 -1.87 -17.64 0.98
CA PHE A 76 -0.82 -18.03 0.04
C PHE A 76 -0.64 -16.99 -1.07
N VAL A 77 -0.33 -15.74 -0.70
CA VAL A 77 -0.20 -14.60 -1.62
C VAL A 77 0.92 -14.76 -2.66
N LEU A 78 1.88 -15.65 -2.42
CA LEU A 78 2.95 -15.98 -3.37
C LEU A 78 2.61 -17.17 -4.28
N ALA A 79 1.49 -17.85 -4.04
CA ALA A 79 0.98 -18.93 -4.86
C ALA A 79 -0.53 -18.75 -5.18
N PRO A 80 -0.92 -17.59 -5.78
CA PRO A 80 -2.32 -17.20 -5.90
C PRO A 80 -3.12 -18.08 -6.87
N ASN A 81 -2.51 -18.66 -7.91
CA ASN A 81 -3.19 -19.52 -8.87
C ASN A 81 -3.51 -20.89 -8.23
N ILE A 82 -2.52 -21.54 -7.61
CA ILE A 82 -2.71 -22.83 -6.92
C ILE A 82 -3.73 -22.64 -5.78
N TRP A 83 -3.57 -21.61 -4.97
CA TRP A 83 -4.48 -21.34 -3.85
C TRP A 83 -5.92 -21.10 -4.32
N SER A 84 -6.13 -20.52 -5.49
CA SER A 84 -7.48 -20.27 -6.01
C SER A 84 -8.31 -21.53 -6.17
N ASN A 85 -7.69 -22.70 -6.40
CA ASN A 85 -8.38 -23.98 -6.53
C ASN A 85 -8.96 -24.48 -5.19
N PHE A 86 -8.39 -24.01 -4.07
CA PHE A 86 -8.81 -24.40 -2.72
C PHE A 86 -9.64 -23.33 -2.03
N SER A 87 -9.50 -22.08 -2.45
CA SER A 87 -10.13 -20.93 -1.78
C SER A 87 -11.56 -20.63 -2.24
N SER A 88 -12.11 -21.38 -3.20
CA SER A 88 -13.46 -21.15 -3.73
C SER A 88 -14.55 -21.20 -2.66
N SER A 89 -14.41 -22.09 -1.68
CA SER A 89 -15.33 -22.24 -0.54
C SER A 89 -15.23 -21.13 0.51
N TYR A 90 -14.16 -20.30 0.46
CA TYR A 90 -13.93 -19.20 1.42
C TYR A 90 -14.35 -17.83 0.87
N LYS A 91 -14.92 -17.77 -0.33
CA LYS A 91 -15.37 -16.53 -0.94
C LYS A 91 -16.57 -15.96 -0.17
N ASN A 92 -16.35 -14.86 0.52
CA ASN A 92 -17.41 -14.10 1.18
C ASN A 92 -17.60 -12.76 0.45
N THR A 93 -18.76 -12.59 -0.18
CA THR A 93 -19.13 -11.34 -0.88
C THR A 93 -19.69 -10.28 0.05
N LYS A 94 -19.99 -10.62 1.31
CA LYS A 94 -20.52 -9.68 2.29
C LYS A 94 -19.48 -8.62 2.62
N LEU A 95 -19.87 -7.37 2.45
CA LEU A 95 -19.03 -6.22 2.79
C LEU A 95 -18.96 -6.04 4.30
N ILE A 96 -17.77 -6.05 4.85
CA ILE A 96 -17.46 -5.78 6.26
C ILE A 96 -16.50 -4.60 6.37
N GLU A 97 -16.61 -3.80 7.43
CA GLU A 97 -15.65 -2.75 7.69
C GLU A 97 -14.30 -3.35 8.09
N ARG A 98 -13.22 -2.84 7.49
CA ARG A 98 -11.87 -3.32 7.81
C ARG A 98 -11.39 -2.83 9.19
N ALA A 99 -10.41 -3.53 9.77
CA ALA A 99 -9.88 -3.27 11.12
C ALA A 99 -9.35 -1.83 11.35
N HIS A 100 -9.05 -1.12 10.26
CA HIS A 100 -8.55 0.26 10.31
C HIS A 100 -9.60 1.28 10.81
N GLY A 101 -10.90 0.95 10.77
CA GLY A 101 -11.97 1.83 11.25
C GLY A 101 -12.04 3.16 10.49
N ASP A 102 -11.81 3.12 9.20
CA ASP A 102 -11.79 4.27 8.31
C ASP A 102 -12.99 4.31 7.35
N GLY A 103 -14.02 3.51 7.67
CA GLY A 103 -15.24 3.42 6.89
C GLY A 103 -15.12 2.66 5.56
N ILE A 104 -13.92 2.14 5.23
CA ILE A 104 -13.73 1.33 4.02
C ILE A 104 -14.28 -0.07 4.29
N LYS A 105 -15.27 -0.44 3.47
CA LYS A 105 -15.84 -1.79 3.48
C LYS A 105 -15.10 -2.67 2.50
N ILE A 106 -14.79 -3.89 2.92
CA ILE A 106 -14.04 -4.88 2.16
C ILE A 106 -14.82 -6.19 2.08
N SER A 107 -14.58 -6.93 0.99
CA SER A 107 -14.98 -8.33 0.80
C SER A 107 -13.73 -9.16 0.48
N THR A 108 -13.87 -10.45 0.28
CA THR A 108 -12.73 -11.29 -0.13
C THR A 108 -12.14 -10.90 -1.48
N SER A 109 -12.91 -10.27 -2.37
CA SER A 109 -12.45 -9.78 -3.68
C SER A 109 -11.87 -8.37 -3.64
N SER A 110 -11.87 -7.69 -2.50
CA SER A 110 -11.29 -6.34 -2.39
C SER A 110 -9.78 -6.39 -2.51
N PRO A 111 -9.17 -5.50 -3.32
CA PRO A 111 -7.72 -5.41 -3.42
C PRO A 111 -7.10 -4.91 -2.11
N GLU A 112 -5.92 -5.42 -1.78
CA GLU A 112 -5.20 -5.00 -0.56
C GLU A 112 -3.68 -5.10 -0.73
N ALA A 113 -2.97 -4.48 0.21
CA ALA A 113 -1.53 -4.28 0.26
C ALA A 113 -0.78 -5.54 0.74
N PHE A 114 -0.78 -6.62 -0.03
CA PHE A 114 -0.09 -7.86 0.34
C PHE A 114 1.26 -8.05 -0.36
N GLU A 115 1.68 -7.12 -1.21
CA GLU A 115 2.96 -7.19 -1.92
C GLU A 115 4.16 -7.23 -0.97
N GLU A 116 4.07 -6.65 0.23
CA GLU A 116 5.19 -6.65 1.18
C GLU A 116 5.61 -8.05 1.60
N VAL A 117 4.72 -9.04 1.54
CA VAL A 117 5.05 -10.46 1.75
C VAL A 117 6.11 -10.94 0.75
N PHE A 118 6.06 -10.47 -0.51
CA PHE A 118 7.09 -10.76 -1.51
C PHE A 118 8.45 -10.17 -1.09
N TRP A 119 8.48 -8.88 -0.76
CA TRP A 119 9.73 -8.20 -0.39
C TRP A 119 10.36 -8.72 0.91
N MET A 120 9.54 -9.13 1.87
CA MET A 120 10.00 -9.81 3.08
C MET A 120 10.56 -11.21 2.81
N THR A 121 10.19 -11.82 1.69
CA THR A 121 10.64 -13.17 1.32
C THR A 121 11.94 -13.12 0.56
N PHE A 122 12.05 -12.26 -0.45
CA PHE A 122 13.15 -12.28 -1.42
C PHE A 122 14.17 -11.17 -1.26
N ASN A 123 14.01 -10.27 -0.29
CA ASN A 123 14.92 -9.14 -0.07
C ASN A 123 15.12 -8.24 -1.31
N ASP A 124 15.11 -6.92 -1.14
CA ASP A 124 15.22 -5.95 -2.24
C ASP A 124 16.66 -5.72 -2.76
N LYS A 125 17.65 -6.34 -2.15
CA LYS A 125 19.08 -6.17 -2.48
C LYS A 125 19.64 -7.20 -3.46
N ASP A 126 18.91 -8.29 -3.71
CA ASP A 126 19.40 -9.40 -4.54
C ASP A 126 19.07 -9.19 -6.01
N LYS A 127 20.02 -9.52 -6.91
CA LYS A 127 19.79 -9.47 -8.36
C LYS A 127 18.68 -10.42 -8.82
N GLU A 128 18.51 -11.54 -8.14
CA GLU A 128 17.46 -12.51 -8.40
C GLU A 128 16.08 -11.99 -8.03
N SER A 129 15.99 -11.11 -7.03
CA SER A 129 14.73 -10.48 -6.62
C SER A 129 14.05 -9.69 -7.73
N ALA A 130 14.82 -9.07 -8.63
CA ALA A 130 14.27 -8.37 -9.79
C ALA A 130 13.52 -9.32 -10.75
N LYS A 131 14.12 -10.50 -11.03
CA LYS A 131 13.48 -11.54 -11.84
C LYS A 131 12.26 -12.11 -11.13
N ASN A 132 12.41 -12.48 -9.86
CA ASN A 132 11.33 -13.02 -9.06
C ASN A 132 10.16 -12.04 -8.94
N PHE A 133 10.42 -10.72 -8.90
CA PHE A 133 9.36 -9.72 -8.86
C PHE A 133 8.56 -9.66 -10.18
N LYS A 134 9.24 -9.78 -11.32
CA LYS A 134 8.56 -9.90 -12.63
C LYS A 134 7.71 -11.17 -12.69
N ASP A 135 8.26 -12.29 -12.24
CA ASP A 135 7.54 -13.58 -12.19
C ASP A 135 6.31 -13.48 -11.26
N PHE A 136 6.46 -12.86 -10.09
CA PHE A 136 5.36 -12.62 -9.15
C PHE A 136 4.22 -11.81 -9.79
N ILE A 137 4.55 -10.71 -10.46
CA ILE A 137 3.56 -9.89 -11.18
C ILE A 137 2.87 -10.72 -12.28
N ALA A 138 3.63 -11.53 -13.02
CA ALA A 138 3.10 -12.40 -14.06
C ALA A 138 2.09 -13.41 -13.52
N LEU A 139 2.39 -14.03 -12.38
CA LEU A 139 1.50 -14.98 -11.71
C LEU A 139 0.18 -14.33 -11.27
N ILE A 140 0.24 -13.10 -10.73
CA ILE A 140 -0.96 -12.35 -10.36
C ILE A 140 -1.76 -11.98 -11.61
N ASN A 141 -1.11 -11.47 -12.64
CA ASN A 141 -1.77 -11.13 -13.90
C ASN A 141 -2.44 -12.34 -14.53
N ASN A 142 -1.79 -13.51 -14.47
CA ASN A 142 -2.35 -14.77 -14.95
C ASN A 142 -3.61 -15.15 -14.18
N LYS A 143 -3.56 -15.16 -12.85
CA LYS A 143 -4.71 -15.50 -12.00
C LYS A 143 -5.95 -14.66 -12.32
N TYR A 144 -5.76 -13.35 -12.45
CA TYR A 144 -6.86 -12.42 -12.69
C TYR A 144 -7.18 -12.21 -14.17
N ASN A 145 -6.46 -12.89 -15.09
CA ASN A 145 -6.57 -12.74 -16.53
C ASN A 145 -6.49 -11.26 -16.97
N LYS A 146 -5.48 -10.55 -16.45
CA LYS A 146 -5.21 -9.14 -16.75
C LYS A 146 -3.78 -8.99 -17.27
N LYS A 147 -3.52 -7.88 -17.98
CA LYS A 147 -2.20 -7.58 -18.53
C LYS A 147 -1.42 -6.59 -17.67
N ARG A 148 -2.10 -5.83 -16.83
CA ARG A 148 -1.54 -4.76 -16.02
C ARG A 148 -1.68 -5.08 -14.55
N TYR A 149 -0.62 -4.89 -13.80
CA TYR A 149 -0.60 -5.05 -12.35
C TYR A 149 -0.85 -3.72 -11.65
N LEU A 150 -1.60 -3.75 -10.57
CA LEU A 150 -1.83 -2.61 -9.68
C LEU A 150 -1.42 -3.00 -8.28
N SER A 151 -0.44 -2.30 -7.74
CA SER A 151 0.03 -2.45 -6.37
C SER A 151 -0.33 -1.23 -5.53
N LYS A 152 -0.63 -1.48 -4.28
CA LYS A 152 -0.56 -0.49 -3.22
C LYS A 152 0.31 -1.07 -2.12
N ASN A 153 1.46 -0.46 -1.89
CA ASN A 153 2.34 -0.84 -0.80
C ASN A 153 3.04 0.42 -0.24
N ASN A 154 2.78 0.72 1.03
CA ASN A 154 3.33 1.92 1.66
C ASN A 154 4.87 1.86 1.75
N GLN A 155 5.44 0.66 1.93
CA GLN A 155 6.89 0.46 2.00
C GLN A 155 7.59 0.71 0.65
N ASN A 156 6.85 0.69 -0.48
CA ASN A 156 7.42 0.98 -1.79
C ASN A 156 7.96 2.40 -1.92
N ILE A 157 7.57 3.32 -1.04
CA ILE A 157 8.20 4.67 -0.98
C ILE A 157 9.72 4.60 -0.74
N ARG A 158 10.24 3.51 -0.19
CA ARG A 158 11.67 3.25 -0.01
C ARG A 158 12.31 2.60 -1.23
N ARG A 159 11.51 2.04 -2.16
CA ARG A 159 11.95 1.20 -3.29
C ARG A 159 11.64 1.82 -4.65
N LEU A 160 11.38 3.12 -4.71
CA LEU A 160 11.00 3.80 -5.95
C LEU A 160 12.02 3.59 -7.07
N ASP A 161 13.32 3.74 -6.77
CA ASP A 161 14.40 3.50 -7.74
C ASP A 161 14.44 2.04 -8.21
N LEU A 162 14.29 1.11 -7.28
CA LEU A 162 14.32 -0.31 -7.59
C LEU A 162 13.15 -0.68 -8.51
N ILE A 163 11.95 -0.24 -8.18
CA ILE A 163 10.75 -0.49 -8.98
C ILE A 163 10.90 0.15 -10.36
N SER A 164 11.32 1.42 -10.43
CA SER A 164 11.57 2.11 -11.71
C SER A 164 12.64 1.43 -12.56
N LYS A 165 13.67 0.86 -11.93
CA LYS A 165 14.73 0.12 -12.63
C LYS A 165 14.23 -1.24 -13.14
N ILE A 166 13.45 -1.96 -12.35
CA ILE A 166 12.91 -3.29 -12.73
C ILE A 166 11.83 -3.15 -13.81
N LEU A 167 11.00 -2.13 -13.70
CA LEU A 167 9.79 -1.90 -14.50
C LEU A 167 9.75 -0.45 -15.00
N PRO A 168 10.61 -0.08 -15.97
CA PRO A 168 10.82 1.32 -16.36
C PRO A 168 9.60 2.00 -16.97
N HIS A 169 8.67 1.23 -17.54
CA HIS A 169 7.44 1.78 -18.13
C HIS A 169 6.27 1.86 -17.13
N SER A 170 6.47 1.39 -15.90
CA SER A 170 5.44 1.49 -14.86
C SER A 170 5.31 2.92 -14.35
N LYS A 171 4.10 3.27 -13.92
CA LYS A 171 3.81 4.55 -13.29
C LYS A 171 3.67 4.40 -11.79
N ILE A 172 4.30 5.30 -11.04
CA ILE A 172 4.27 5.29 -9.57
C ILE A 172 3.56 6.57 -9.10
N LEU A 173 2.49 6.38 -8.35
CA LEU A 173 1.72 7.48 -7.76
C LEU A 173 2.07 7.61 -6.28
N ILE A 174 2.45 8.80 -5.86
CA ILE A 174 2.78 9.13 -4.46
C ILE A 174 1.70 10.06 -3.92
N PRO A 175 0.61 9.52 -3.34
CA PRO A 175 -0.41 10.36 -2.72
C PRO A 175 0.13 11.03 -1.45
N TYR A 176 -0.20 12.30 -1.28
CA TYR A 176 0.07 13.09 -0.09
C TYR A 176 -1.19 13.84 0.35
N ARG A 177 -1.18 14.29 1.60
CA ARG A 177 -2.27 15.05 2.24
C ARG A 177 -1.70 16.22 3.01
N ASN A 178 -2.60 17.12 3.41
CA ASN A 178 -2.27 18.16 4.38
C ASN A 178 -1.46 17.57 5.55
N PRO A 179 -0.28 18.11 5.87
CA PRO A 179 0.67 17.54 6.82
C PRO A 179 0.10 17.38 8.23
N PHE A 180 -0.75 18.31 8.67
CA PHE A 180 -1.31 18.30 10.02
C PHE A 180 -2.43 17.29 10.15
N GLN A 181 -3.34 17.24 9.18
CA GLN A 181 -4.41 16.23 9.10
C GLN A 181 -3.83 14.82 8.97
N HIS A 182 -2.80 14.68 8.17
CA HIS A 182 -2.12 13.40 7.97
C HIS A 182 -1.45 12.92 9.26
N SER A 183 -0.67 13.78 9.92
CA SER A 183 0.02 13.46 11.18
C SER A 183 -0.96 13.06 12.28
N ASN A 184 -2.09 13.75 12.39
CA ASN A 184 -3.15 13.39 13.33
C ASN A 184 -3.77 12.02 12.99
N SER A 185 -3.99 11.73 11.70
CA SER A 185 -4.51 10.45 11.24
C SER A 185 -3.54 9.29 11.54
N LEU A 186 -2.23 9.50 11.37
CA LEU A 186 -1.18 8.53 11.66
C LEU A 186 -1.11 8.22 13.16
N LEU A 187 -1.04 9.24 14.02
CA LEU A 187 -1.02 9.09 15.47
C LEU A 187 -2.30 8.38 15.98
N THR A 188 -3.45 8.77 15.48
CA THR A 188 -4.74 8.15 15.85
C THR A 188 -4.75 6.67 15.48
N GLN A 189 -4.24 6.32 14.30
CA GLN A 189 -4.16 4.94 13.85
C GLN A 189 -3.16 4.13 14.66
N HIS A 190 -2.01 4.71 15.00
CA HIS A 190 -1.01 4.07 15.86
C HIS A 190 -1.59 3.71 17.23
N LYS A 191 -2.24 4.67 17.91
CA LYS A 191 -2.93 4.44 19.20
C LYS A 191 -4.02 3.36 19.07
N ARG A 192 -4.77 3.37 17.97
CA ARG A 192 -5.80 2.34 17.70
C ARG A 192 -5.20 0.95 17.63
N PHE A 193 -4.10 0.75 16.87
CA PHE A 193 -3.46 -0.56 16.73
C PHE A 193 -2.80 -1.04 18.01
N ILE A 194 -2.23 -0.16 18.84
CA ILE A 194 -1.78 -0.51 20.17
C ILE A 194 -2.94 -1.08 21.02
N ASN A 195 -4.09 -0.42 20.99
CA ASN A 195 -5.27 -0.88 21.74
C ASN A 195 -5.86 -2.19 21.21
N LEU A 196 -5.83 -2.40 19.88
CA LEU A 196 -6.26 -3.65 19.27
C LEU A 196 -5.33 -4.81 19.62
N ALA A 197 -4.03 -4.58 19.63
CA ALA A 197 -3.02 -5.58 19.98
C ALA A 197 -3.17 -6.10 21.41
N LYS A 198 -3.59 -5.24 22.36
CA LYS A 198 -3.88 -5.64 23.75
C LYS A 198 -5.06 -6.62 23.86
N LYS A 199 -5.96 -6.65 22.85
CA LYS A 199 -7.17 -7.48 22.86
C LYS A 199 -6.99 -8.82 22.14
N ASP A 200 -6.14 -8.89 21.12
CA ASP A 200 -5.92 -10.12 20.33
C ASP A 200 -4.49 -10.13 19.77
N ASN A 201 -3.64 -10.98 20.32
CA ASN A 201 -2.26 -11.15 19.87
C ASN A 201 -2.15 -11.57 18.42
N PHE A 202 -3.16 -12.26 17.88
CA PHE A 202 -3.18 -12.63 16.46
C PHE A 202 -3.11 -11.41 15.53
N ILE A 203 -3.68 -10.26 15.92
CA ILE A 203 -3.61 -9.03 15.14
C ILE A 203 -2.15 -8.60 14.99
N THR A 204 -1.39 -8.61 16.07
CA THR A 204 0.03 -8.24 16.08
C THR A 204 0.86 -9.16 15.19
N ASP A 205 0.66 -10.47 15.34
CA ASP A 205 1.34 -11.50 14.55
C ASP A 205 0.98 -11.40 13.08
N TYR A 206 -0.29 -11.24 12.78
CA TYR A 206 -0.78 -11.11 11.40
C TYR A 206 -0.18 -9.89 10.70
N MET A 207 -0.18 -8.71 11.35
CA MET A 207 0.42 -7.49 10.81
C MET A 207 1.91 -7.67 10.55
N LYS A 208 2.63 -8.36 11.45
CA LYS A 208 4.04 -8.71 11.26
C LYS A 208 4.25 -9.62 10.05
N TRP A 209 3.42 -10.65 9.88
CA TRP A 209 3.56 -11.61 8.77
C TRP A 209 3.28 -11.01 7.39
N ILE A 210 2.44 -10.00 7.32
CA ILE A 210 2.16 -9.29 6.05
C ILE A 210 3.02 -8.03 5.86
N GLY A 211 3.99 -7.77 6.76
CA GLY A 211 4.93 -6.65 6.65
C GLY A 211 4.34 -5.27 6.92
N HIS A 212 3.20 -5.20 7.60
CA HIS A 212 2.57 -3.93 7.96
C HIS A 212 3.13 -3.43 9.29
N SER A 213 4.23 -2.68 9.22
CA SER A 213 4.92 -2.09 10.37
C SER A 213 4.63 -0.60 10.58
N GLU A 214 3.62 -0.05 9.90
CA GLU A 214 3.33 1.38 9.95
C GLU A 214 2.70 1.84 11.27
N PHE A 215 2.17 0.91 12.08
CA PHE A 215 1.43 1.21 13.31
C PHE A 215 1.52 0.10 14.35
N GLY A 216 1.21 0.45 15.60
CA GLY A 216 1.04 -0.50 16.68
C GLY A 216 2.35 -0.96 17.32
N PRO A 217 2.36 -2.11 18.02
CA PRO A 217 3.53 -2.56 18.77
C PRO A 217 4.76 -2.89 17.90
N ASN A 218 4.54 -3.23 16.64
CA ASN A 218 5.60 -3.53 15.67
C ASN A 218 5.93 -2.33 14.79
N TYR A 219 5.62 -1.11 15.24
CA TYR A 219 5.88 0.10 14.48
C TYR A 219 7.36 0.28 14.17
N ILE A 220 7.65 0.54 12.91
CA ILE A 220 8.97 0.92 12.40
C ILE A 220 8.80 2.18 11.55
N PRO A 221 9.48 3.27 11.89
CA PRO A 221 9.43 4.49 11.07
C PRO A 221 9.83 4.22 9.62
N ILE A 222 9.15 4.83 8.68
CA ILE A 222 9.56 4.78 7.25
C ILE A 222 10.94 5.42 7.07
N ILE A 223 11.17 6.53 7.77
CA ILE A 223 12.49 7.17 7.87
C ILE A 223 12.82 7.24 9.35
N ASP A 224 13.90 6.60 9.76
CA ASP A 224 14.39 6.54 11.14
C ASP A 224 15.68 7.34 11.35
N GLU A 225 16.40 7.65 10.27
CA GLU A 225 17.64 8.39 10.33
C GLU A 225 17.43 9.83 10.78
N ASN A 226 18.14 10.22 11.85
CA ASN A 226 18.19 11.59 12.34
C ASN A 226 16.84 12.22 12.73
N LEU A 227 15.90 11.43 13.26
CA LEU A 227 14.66 11.97 13.82
C LEU A 227 14.94 12.78 15.09
N LYS A 228 14.44 14.03 15.11
CA LYS A 228 14.44 14.88 16.30
C LYS A 228 13.35 14.44 17.29
N HIS A 229 12.18 14.08 16.79
CA HIS A 229 11.03 13.66 17.57
C HIS A 229 10.89 12.13 17.51
N GLN A 230 11.51 11.40 18.44
CA GLN A 230 11.51 9.93 18.45
C GLN A 230 10.29 9.31 19.13
N ASN A 231 9.55 10.06 19.95
CA ASN A 231 8.40 9.55 20.68
C ASN A 231 7.16 9.45 19.75
N GLU A 232 6.78 8.23 19.38
CA GLU A 232 5.65 7.93 18.52
C GLU A 232 4.28 8.27 19.13
N MET A 233 4.22 8.56 20.43
CA MET A 233 3.01 9.10 21.06
C MET A 233 2.87 10.62 20.90
N ASN A 234 3.90 11.28 20.41
CA ASN A 234 3.91 12.70 20.12
C ASN A 234 3.55 12.96 18.65
N ILE A 235 2.65 13.91 18.39
CA ILE A 235 2.23 14.26 17.04
C ILE A 235 3.36 14.78 16.16
N ASN A 236 4.38 15.42 16.77
CA ASN A 236 5.53 15.94 16.04
C ASN A 236 6.41 14.83 15.43
N HIS A 237 6.42 13.62 16.03
CA HIS A 237 7.03 12.46 15.40
C HIS A 237 6.40 12.17 14.02
N TRP A 238 5.08 12.19 13.94
CA TRP A 238 4.35 11.91 12.71
C TRP A 238 4.46 13.03 11.68
N LEU A 239 4.52 14.29 12.14
CA LEU A 239 4.78 15.43 11.26
C LEU A 239 6.21 15.37 10.69
N GLU A 240 7.19 14.94 11.49
CA GLU A 240 8.56 14.78 11.03
C GLU A 240 8.69 13.61 10.04
N GLN A 241 7.99 12.47 10.27
CA GLN A 241 7.89 11.36 9.31
C GLN A 241 7.31 11.85 7.98
N TRP A 242 6.21 12.63 8.03
CA TRP A 242 5.61 13.23 6.85
C TRP A 242 6.62 14.11 6.11
N TYR A 243 7.19 15.08 6.82
CA TYR A 243 8.10 16.05 6.23
C TYR A 243 9.32 15.38 5.57
N LYS A 244 10.01 14.50 6.29
CA LYS A 244 11.22 13.84 5.77
C LYS A 244 10.91 12.91 4.60
N THR A 245 9.84 12.15 4.67
CA THR A 245 9.44 11.23 3.60
C THR A 245 9.16 11.98 2.30
N TYR A 246 8.31 13.00 2.37
CA TYR A 246 7.93 13.75 1.17
C TYR A 246 9.03 14.69 0.69
N LEU A 247 9.85 15.25 1.58
CA LEU A 247 11.01 16.06 1.20
C LEU A 247 12.04 15.23 0.41
N ASN A 248 12.37 14.04 0.91
CA ASN A 248 13.31 13.15 0.25
C ASN A 248 12.78 12.70 -1.13
N SER A 249 11.50 12.32 -1.18
CA SER A 249 10.85 11.96 -2.43
C SER A 249 10.77 13.14 -3.40
N TYR A 250 10.40 14.33 -2.94
CA TYR A 250 10.34 15.54 -3.76
C TYR A 250 11.70 15.88 -4.37
N LYS A 251 12.76 15.97 -3.54
CA LYS A 251 14.11 16.29 -4.00
C LYS A 251 14.62 15.33 -5.07
N LYS A 252 14.27 14.06 -4.93
CA LYS A 252 14.82 13.01 -5.79
C LYS A 252 14.02 12.80 -7.07
N TYR A 253 12.69 12.96 -7.01
CA TYR A 253 11.81 12.50 -8.08
C TYR A 253 10.95 13.59 -8.73
N ILE A 254 11.17 14.87 -8.39
CA ILE A 254 10.40 15.98 -8.98
C ILE A 254 10.45 16.01 -10.51
N ASN A 255 11.58 15.60 -11.10
CA ASN A 255 11.79 15.56 -12.56
C ASN A 255 11.66 14.13 -13.13
N SER A 256 11.07 13.21 -12.40
CA SER A 256 10.89 11.84 -12.89
C SER A 256 9.74 11.77 -13.91
N GLU A 257 9.94 11.02 -14.99
CA GLU A 257 8.92 10.81 -16.03
C GLU A 257 7.88 9.74 -15.66
N ASN A 258 8.13 8.98 -14.58
CA ASN A 258 7.26 7.86 -14.20
C ASN A 258 6.80 7.90 -12.73
N ILE A 259 7.19 8.92 -11.95
CA ILE A 259 6.80 9.09 -10.55
C ILE A 259 6.05 10.40 -10.39
N TYR A 260 4.84 10.35 -9.83
CA TYR A 260 3.92 11.48 -9.76
C TYR A 260 3.40 11.69 -8.34
N PHE A 261 3.45 12.94 -7.87
CA PHE A 261 2.87 13.32 -6.58
C PHE A 261 1.39 13.65 -6.76
N VAL A 262 0.52 13.04 -5.97
CA VAL A 262 -0.93 13.17 -6.09
C VAL A 262 -1.53 13.78 -4.83
N SER A 263 -2.12 14.95 -4.93
CA SER A 263 -2.82 15.60 -3.81
C SER A 263 -4.16 14.90 -3.54
N TYR A 264 -4.33 14.43 -2.30
CA TYR A 264 -5.60 13.82 -1.88
C TYR A 264 -6.73 14.86 -1.81
N GLU A 265 -6.42 16.07 -1.39
CA GLU A 265 -7.36 17.18 -1.33
C GLU A 265 -7.90 17.53 -2.73
N LYS A 266 -7.01 17.62 -3.73
CA LYS A 266 -7.43 17.84 -5.13
C LYS A 266 -8.31 16.70 -5.65
N LEU A 267 -8.01 15.45 -5.28
CA LEU A 267 -8.88 14.29 -5.62
C LEU A 267 -10.28 14.41 -5.02
N CYS A 268 -10.40 14.98 -3.82
CA CYS A 268 -11.69 15.19 -3.17
C CYS A 268 -12.50 16.34 -3.79
N GLN A 269 -11.82 17.34 -4.37
CA GLN A 269 -12.40 18.59 -4.83
C GLN A 269 -12.67 18.65 -6.33
N SER A 270 -11.95 17.84 -7.14
CA SER A 270 -11.97 17.96 -8.59
C SER A 270 -12.07 16.60 -9.29
N GLU A 271 -13.17 16.39 -10.01
CA GLU A 271 -13.31 15.24 -10.92
C GLU A 271 -12.32 15.33 -12.10
N GLU A 272 -12.06 16.53 -12.61
CA GLU A 272 -11.07 16.77 -13.66
C GLU A 272 -9.67 16.32 -13.26
N TYR A 273 -9.28 16.56 -12.00
CA TYR A 273 -7.97 16.10 -11.49
C TYR A 273 -7.89 14.57 -11.48
N TRP A 274 -8.98 13.89 -11.15
CA TRP A 274 -9.04 12.42 -11.25
C TRP A 274 -8.99 11.96 -12.70
N GLU A 275 -9.69 12.61 -13.61
CA GLU A 275 -9.65 12.30 -15.05
C GLU A 275 -8.25 12.48 -15.64
N ASN A 276 -7.52 13.52 -15.23
CA ASN A 276 -6.12 13.72 -15.62
C ASN A 276 -5.23 12.55 -15.19
N ILE A 277 -5.41 12.03 -13.96
CA ILE A 277 -4.70 10.84 -13.49
C ILE A 277 -5.07 9.60 -14.32
N LEU A 278 -6.35 9.41 -14.65
CA LEU A 278 -6.77 8.29 -15.50
C LEU A 278 -6.15 8.39 -16.91
N ASN A 279 -6.10 9.59 -17.47
CA ASN A 279 -5.46 9.85 -18.77
C ASN A 279 -3.95 9.57 -18.73
N LEU A 280 -3.26 10.06 -17.69
CA LEU A 280 -1.85 9.77 -17.42
C LEU A 280 -1.56 8.27 -17.39
N LEU A 281 -2.47 7.50 -16.82
CA LEU A 281 -2.38 6.04 -16.69
C LEU A 281 -2.91 5.29 -17.92
N ASN A 282 -3.26 5.97 -19.01
CA ASN A 282 -3.88 5.39 -20.21
C ASN A 282 -5.17 4.58 -19.89
N ILE A 283 -5.99 5.07 -18.97
CA ILE A 283 -7.28 4.47 -18.61
C ILE A 283 -8.39 5.23 -19.36
N LYS A 284 -8.85 4.67 -20.46
CA LYS A 284 -9.87 5.30 -21.33
C LYS A 284 -11.31 4.98 -20.94
N ILE A 285 -11.51 4.10 -19.96
CA ILE A 285 -12.84 3.67 -19.54
C ILE A 285 -13.40 4.71 -18.58
N LYS A 286 -14.55 5.29 -18.93
CA LYS A 286 -15.27 6.22 -18.06
C LYS A 286 -16.02 5.45 -16.95
N TYR A 287 -15.76 5.77 -15.71
CA TYR A 287 -16.50 5.29 -14.54
C TYR A 287 -16.48 6.36 -13.45
N SER A 288 -17.55 6.44 -12.69
CA SER A 288 -17.61 7.37 -11.56
C SER A 288 -16.91 6.79 -10.35
N PHE A 289 -16.06 7.56 -9.72
CA PHE A 289 -15.46 7.27 -8.42
C PHE A 289 -15.35 8.56 -7.63
N SER A 290 -15.77 8.56 -6.38
CA SER A 290 -15.72 9.74 -5.54
C SER A 290 -14.76 9.53 -4.37
N PHE A 291 -13.90 10.50 -4.16
CA PHE A 291 -13.06 10.60 -2.98
C PHE A 291 -13.82 11.39 -1.91
N LYS A 292 -13.73 10.94 -0.67
CA LYS A 292 -14.41 11.60 0.44
C LYS A 292 -13.40 12.41 1.22
N ASP A 293 -13.71 13.67 1.41
CA ASP A 293 -12.99 14.48 2.37
C ASP A 293 -13.08 13.85 3.76
N SER A 294 -11.96 13.85 4.45
CA SER A 294 -11.82 13.27 5.78
C SER A 294 -11.13 14.23 6.75
N GLU A 295 -11.32 15.53 6.52
CA GLU A 295 -10.88 16.54 7.49
C GLU A 295 -11.57 16.32 8.83
N LYS A 296 -10.78 16.44 9.89
CA LYS A 296 -11.25 16.31 11.27
C LYS A 296 -10.76 17.48 12.07
N GLU A 297 -11.63 18.02 12.88
CA GLU A 297 -11.22 18.95 13.91
C GLU A 297 -10.40 18.21 14.96
N PHE A 298 -9.24 18.75 15.29
CA PHE A 298 -8.39 18.26 16.37
C PHE A 298 -7.58 19.42 16.96
N SER A 299 -7.25 19.29 18.22
CA SER A 299 -6.37 20.22 18.91
C SER A 299 -5.02 19.53 19.17
N ALA A 300 -3.96 20.07 18.58
CA ALA A 300 -2.60 19.58 18.81
C ALA A 300 -1.61 20.75 18.71
N ARG A 301 -0.55 20.67 19.49
CA ARG A 301 0.54 21.65 19.45
C ARG A 301 1.68 21.07 18.62
N PHE A 302 1.95 21.70 17.49
CA PHE A 302 3.07 21.38 16.63
C PHE A 302 4.32 22.22 16.98
N ASP A 303 5.48 21.63 16.74
CA ASP A 303 6.75 22.38 16.72
C ASP A 303 6.67 23.42 15.60
N SER A 304 6.89 24.69 15.93
CA SER A 304 6.65 25.80 15.01
C SER A 304 7.59 25.80 13.80
N GLU A 305 8.85 25.40 13.99
CA GLU A 305 9.82 25.32 12.90
C GLU A 305 9.47 24.16 11.95
N LEU A 306 9.14 23.00 12.50
CA LEU A 306 8.74 21.83 11.72
C LEU A 306 7.42 22.09 10.98
N ALA A 307 6.45 22.73 11.62
CA ALA A 307 5.18 23.12 11.02
C ALA A 307 5.38 24.03 9.80
N LYS A 308 6.23 25.05 9.94
CA LYS A 308 6.58 25.94 8.82
C LYS A 308 7.21 25.16 7.65
N LYS A 309 8.21 24.32 7.95
CA LYS A 309 8.86 23.48 6.92
C LYS A 309 7.87 22.54 6.20
N ALA A 310 6.93 21.97 6.94
CA ALA A 310 5.91 21.08 6.37
C ALA A 310 4.92 21.84 5.47
N THR A 311 4.48 23.03 5.87
CA THR A 311 3.62 23.92 5.06
C THR A 311 4.32 24.37 3.78
N ASP A 312 5.59 24.79 3.87
CA ASP A 312 6.38 25.19 2.71
C ASP A 312 6.55 24.03 1.72
N LEU A 313 6.76 22.82 2.21
CA LEU A 313 6.84 21.62 1.35
C LEU A 313 5.49 21.27 0.72
N GLU A 314 4.39 21.31 1.47
CA GLU A 314 3.04 21.10 0.96
C GLU A 314 2.73 22.06 -0.20
N SER A 315 3.07 23.35 -0.03
CA SER A 315 2.90 24.36 -1.08
C SER A 315 3.68 24.02 -2.35
N LYS A 316 4.91 23.50 -2.22
CA LYS A 316 5.71 23.04 -3.36
C LYS A 316 5.09 21.81 -4.03
N LEU A 317 4.59 20.85 -3.27
CA LEU A 317 3.90 19.68 -3.81
C LEU A 317 2.61 20.08 -4.53
N ASN A 318 1.85 21.03 -3.97
CA ASN A 318 0.61 21.53 -4.56
C ASN A 318 0.82 22.32 -5.87
N SER A 319 2.01 22.89 -6.09
CA SER A 319 2.36 23.55 -7.34
C SER A 319 2.68 22.59 -8.50
N LEU A 320 2.84 21.30 -8.21
CA LEU A 320 3.05 20.30 -9.25
C LEU A 320 1.74 20.04 -10.00
N THR A 321 1.85 19.96 -11.32
CA THR A 321 0.74 19.64 -12.22
C THR A 321 0.79 18.17 -12.62
N ILE A 322 -0.39 17.54 -12.74
CA ILE A 322 -0.58 16.22 -13.34
C ILE A 322 -1.45 16.40 -14.58
#